data_d4c594ba0b5023685afe3733c2cd2d2a
#
_entry.id   d4c594ba0b5023685afe3733c2cd2d2a
#
_cell.length_a   1.000
_cell.length_b   1.000
_cell.length_c   1.000
_cell.angle_alpha   90.00
_cell.angle_beta   90.00
_cell.angle_gamma   90.00
#
_symmetry.space_group_name_H-M   'P 1'
#
loop_
_entity.id
_entity.type
_entity.pdbx_description
1 polymer ?
#
loop_
_entity_poly.entity_id
_entity_poly.type
_entity_poly.pdbx_seq_one_letter_code
_entity_poly.pdbx_strand_id
1 'polypeptide(L)'
;MSEISLKICKSGDLGVNSYILMSKDSAIVIDPGDFKQIAEALQGKRLEYIIITHEHFDHIFALNELRDLFGAKVIAQRMASQNITTSSKNLSRFSDMIYDVMKVAKRQNIVEFNAQKADIEFDESYELLWQDHTLLLTHTPGHTEGSCCIRVDRWLFCGDSLFEATQTSFLGGSKAKARYDEISLPFFRSLDPDLHVYAGHGESFILGDKLNAVQRAIEIFKNRPKFTNLFVSFDEFNKIINEAQVLVRDNNCFLLIKHNGFYKFYYLVDSLANLKNLDAFFRLINEPIVAEVISKDIISDDFFKGINFEPYKVYSRYKCMPKNKTTTDIETANLNDVSEILSILNEYFDPLSDHIPDCDEITNLIKKQSIFVIRRDGIIAGVAIYELKQKICYFRLNCVRKEFQNGFIGYKLGIAVTRSLDVDVFYTWIDDSNARAIRLDASWGFKPDGLKDYIFIKNEK
;
A
#
# COMPACT_ATOMS: atom_id res chain seq x y z
N MET A 1 -24.83 32.58 -7.13
CA MET A 1 -23.71 32.41 -6.18
C MET A 1 -22.47 33.01 -6.83
N SER A 2 -21.71 33.79 -6.08
CA SER A 2 -20.40 34.27 -6.51
C SER A 2 -19.49 33.06 -6.77
N GLU A 3 -18.74 33.08 -7.86
CA GLU A 3 -17.80 31.99 -8.18
C GLU A 3 -16.63 32.03 -7.20
N ILE A 4 -16.34 30.89 -6.54
CA ILE A 4 -15.15 30.72 -5.73
C ILE A 4 -14.21 29.74 -6.44
N SER A 5 -12.91 30.01 -6.35
CA SER A 5 -11.86 29.11 -6.88
C SER A 5 -11.01 28.56 -5.74
N LEU A 6 -10.46 27.37 -5.95
CA LEU A 6 -9.57 26.71 -5.01
C LEU A 6 -8.14 26.71 -5.57
N LYS A 7 -7.18 27.16 -4.77
CA LYS A 7 -5.76 26.99 -5.03
C LYS A 7 -5.13 26.13 -3.95
N ILE A 8 -4.26 25.21 -4.34
CA ILE A 8 -3.55 24.29 -3.44
C ILE A 8 -2.08 24.69 -3.43
N CYS A 9 -1.52 24.91 -2.24
CA CYS A 9 -0.09 25.12 -2.01
C CYS A 9 0.46 23.91 -1.22
N LYS A 10 1.33 23.14 -1.84
CA LYS A 10 2.05 22.05 -1.15
C LYS A 10 3.32 22.59 -0.56
N SER A 11 3.51 22.45 0.74
CA SER A 11 4.58 23.11 1.47
C SER A 11 5.28 22.20 2.48
N GLY A 12 6.49 22.63 2.84
CA GLY A 12 7.32 21.92 3.81
C GLY A 12 7.82 20.56 3.32
N ASP A 13 8.72 19.99 4.10
CA ASP A 13 9.31 18.68 3.81
C ASP A 13 8.31 17.53 4.06
N LEU A 14 7.32 17.76 4.92
CA LEU A 14 6.23 16.81 5.18
C LEU A 14 5.14 16.84 4.09
N GLY A 15 5.19 17.83 3.18
CA GLY A 15 4.26 17.94 2.04
C GLY A 15 2.83 18.26 2.45
N VAL A 16 2.66 19.17 3.43
CA VAL A 16 1.33 19.62 3.86
C VAL A 16 0.62 20.40 2.75
N ASN A 17 -0.66 20.19 2.61
CA ASN A 17 -1.53 20.92 1.69
C ASN A 17 -2.18 22.09 2.41
N SER A 18 -1.84 23.31 1.99
CA SER A 18 -2.59 24.51 2.34
C SER A 18 -3.60 24.82 1.25
N TYR A 19 -4.82 25.15 1.62
CA TYR A 19 -5.90 25.43 0.69
C TYR A 19 -6.31 26.90 0.75
N ILE A 20 -6.44 27.53 -0.39
CA ILE A 20 -6.85 28.93 -0.52
C ILE A 20 -8.14 28.97 -1.31
N LEU A 21 -9.23 29.31 -0.62
CA LEU A 21 -10.51 29.63 -1.24
C LEU A 21 -10.47 31.09 -1.63
N MET A 22 -10.71 31.39 -2.90
CA MET A 22 -10.63 32.76 -3.43
C MET A 22 -11.93 33.18 -4.08
N SER A 23 -12.43 34.33 -3.69
CA SER A 23 -13.44 35.12 -4.41
C SER A 23 -12.76 36.18 -5.26
N LYS A 24 -13.56 37.13 -5.83
CA LYS A 24 -13.02 38.24 -6.58
C LYS A 24 -12.03 39.10 -5.80
N ASP A 25 -12.37 39.46 -4.56
CA ASP A 25 -11.63 40.48 -3.78
C ASP A 25 -11.08 39.93 -2.43
N SER A 26 -11.50 38.74 -2.01
CA SER A 26 -11.12 38.20 -0.72
C SER A 26 -10.77 36.69 -0.78
N ALA A 27 -10.17 36.22 0.29
CA ALA A 27 -9.73 34.84 0.41
C ALA A 27 -9.90 34.29 1.83
N ILE A 28 -9.98 32.95 1.92
CA ILE A 28 -9.84 32.16 3.15
C ILE A 28 -8.65 31.21 2.93
N VAL A 29 -7.80 31.05 3.94
CA VAL A 29 -6.73 30.06 3.95
C VAL A 29 -7.10 28.95 4.94
N ILE A 30 -6.93 27.70 4.54
CA ILE A 30 -7.08 26.52 5.41
C ILE A 30 -5.70 25.90 5.54
N ASP A 31 -5.27 25.63 6.77
CA ASP A 31 -3.98 25.04 7.16
C ASP A 31 -2.77 25.75 6.55
N PRO A 32 -2.36 26.90 7.08
CA PRO A 32 -1.27 27.72 6.53
C PRO A 32 0.12 27.12 6.81
N GLY A 33 0.63 26.26 5.92
CA GLY A 33 1.91 25.57 6.04
C GLY A 33 3.12 26.34 5.49
N ASP A 34 2.94 27.33 4.58
CA ASP A 34 4.04 28.10 3.99
C ASP A 34 3.63 29.55 3.71
N PHE A 35 4.32 30.49 4.38
CA PHE A 35 4.01 31.91 4.26
C PHE A 35 4.21 32.43 2.84
N LYS A 36 5.36 32.14 2.22
CA LYS A 36 5.74 32.71 0.94
C LYS A 36 4.78 32.29 -0.18
N GLN A 37 4.51 31.00 -0.29
CA GLN A 37 3.60 30.48 -1.32
C GLN A 37 2.18 31.02 -1.15
N ILE A 38 1.70 31.13 0.10
CA ILE A 38 0.36 31.63 0.38
C ILE A 38 0.28 33.15 0.09
N ALA A 39 1.23 33.95 0.56
CA ALA A 39 1.28 35.39 0.32
C ALA A 39 1.35 35.70 -1.19
N GLU A 40 2.18 34.98 -1.94
CA GLU A 40 2.24 35.10 -3.40
C GLU A 40 0.90 34.70 -4.07
N ALA A 41 0.21 33.69 -3.55
CA ALA A 41 -1.06 33.23 -4.09
C ALA A 41 -2.20 34.23 -3.86
N LEU A 42 -2.17 34.96 -2.76
CA LEU A 42 -3.19 35.95 -2.40
C LEU A 42 -3.20 37.17 -3.35
N GLN A 43 -2.04 37.59 -3.87
CA GLN A 43 -1.89 38.62 -4.91
C GLN A 43 -2.81 39.88 -4.73
N GLY A 44 -2.77 40.46 -3.54
CA GLY A 44 -3.54 41.68 -3.20
C GLY A 44 -5.01 41.43 -2.82
N LYS A 45 -5.47 40.19 -2.76
CA LYS A 45 -6.76 39.85 -2.16
C LYS A 45 -6.73 40.05 -0.66
N ARG A 46 -7.86 40.45 -0.08
CA ARG A 46 -8.01 40.56 1.38
C ARG A 46 -8.14 39.17 1.99
N LEU A 47 -7.19 38.75 2.81
CA LEU A 47 -7.32 37.54 3.62
C LEU A 47 -8.27 37.83 4.79
N GLU A 48 -9.47 37.26 4.77
CA GLU A 48 -10.47 37.50 5.81
C GLU A 48 -10.36 36.50 6.95
N TYR A 49 -10.17 35.23 6.62
CA TYR A 49 -10.10 34.16 7.61
C TYR A 49 -8.95 33.21 7.35
N ILE A 50 -8.41 32.69 8.42
CA ILE A 50 -7.54 31.51 8.44
C ILE A 50 -8.27 30.45 9.28
N ILE A 51 -8.50 29.28 8.69
CA ILE A 51 -9.15 28.15 9.36
C ILE A 51 -8.10 27.07 9.54
N ILE A 52 -7.96 26.53 10.75
CA ILE A 52 -7.07 25.41 11.02
C ILE A 52 -7.87 24.14 11.28
N THR A 53 -7.50 23.06 10.61
CA THR A 53 -8.16 21.76 10.78
C THR A 53 -7.75 21.10 12.09
N HIS A 54 -6.50 21.29 12.52
CA HIS A 54 -5.97 20.80 13.78
C HIS A 54 -4.66 21.53 14.16
N GLU A 55 -4.13 21.23 15.33
CA GLU A 55 -3.06 21.97 15.96
C GLU A 55 -1.63 21.66 15.49
N HIS A 56 -1.35 20.65 14.64
CA HIS A 56 0.02 20.27 14.32
C HIS A 56 0.79 21.35 13.58
N PHE A 57 2.09 21.44 13.90
CA PHE A 57 2.96 22.55 13.52
C PHE A 57 3.06 22.79 12.01
N ASP A 58 3.06 21.75 11.22
CA ASP A 58 3.16 21.84 9.77
C ASP A 58 1.89 22.46 9.15
N HIS A 59 0.72 22.29 9.76
CA HIS A 59 -0.55 22.90 9.35
C HIS A 59 -0.69 24.36 9.78
N ILE A 60 0.14 24.83 10.71
CA ILE A 60 0.05 26.18 11.29
C ILE A 60 1.36 26.97 11.19
N PHE A 61 2.34 26.47 10.43
CA PHE A 61 3.69 27.04 10.40
C PHE A 61 3.71 28.51 10.00
N ALA A 62 2.85 28.94 9.08
CA ALA A 62 2.72 30.33 8.62
C ALA A 62 1.60 31.12 9.33
N LEU A 63 0.96 30.54 10.36
CA LEU A 63 -0.23 31.12 10.98
C LEU A 63 0.04 32.52 11.56
N ASN A 64 1.08 32.66 12.38
CA ASN A 64 1.41 33.94 13.03
C ASN A 64 1.74 35.02 12.00
N GLU A 65 2.61 34.69 11.02
CA GLU A 65 3.04 35.66 9.99
C GLU A 65 1.88 36.14 9.12
N LEU A 66 0.98 35.25 8.70
CA LEU A 66 -0.19 35.62 7.91
C LEU A 66 -1.19 36.44 8.72
N ARG A 67 -1.40 36.07 9.99
CA ARG A 67 -2.27 36.83 10.90
C ARG A 67 -1.77 38.25 11.09
N ASP A 68 -0.48 38.41 11.38
CA ASP A 68 0.14 39.71 11.64
C ASP A 68 0.15 40.60 10.38
N LEU A 69 0.43 40.01 9.20
CA LEU A 69 0.50 40.78 7.96
C LEU A 69 -0.87 41.21 7.44
N PHE A 70 -1.85 40.31 7.46
CA PHE A 70 -3.15 40.52 6.82
C PHE A 70 -4.27 40.92 7.80
N GLY A 71 -4.05 40.80 9.11
CA GLY A 71 -5.09 41.03 10.12
C GLY A 71 -6.26 40.06 10.04
N ALA A 72 -6.05 38.88 9.47
CA ALA A 72 -7.06 37.85 9.28
C ALA A 72 -7.52 37.25 10.61
N LYS A 73 -8.82 36.95 10.72
CA LYS A 73 -9.37 36.24 11.89
C LYS A 73 -9.11 34.74 11.78
N VAL A 74 -8.63 34.16 12.88
CA VAL A 74 -8.37 32.72 12.98
C VAL A 74 -9.59 32.02 13.54
N ILE A 75 -10.00 30.91 12.91
CA ILE A 75 -11.10 30.04 13.35
C ILE A 75 -10.52 28.66 13.63
N ALA A 76 -10.84 28.09 14.79
CA ALA A 76 -10.39 26.77 15.18
C ALA A 76 -11.39 26.06 16.12
N GLN A 77 -11.34 24.73 16.13
CA GLN A 77 -11.96 23.96 17.21
C GLN A 77 -11.28 24.33 18.55
N ARG A 78 -12.06 24.37 19.65
CA ARG A 78 -11.57 24.86 20.97
C ARG A 78 -10.29 24.17 21.44
N MET A 79 -10.17 22.84 21.31
CA MET A 79 -8.98 22.12 21.73
C MET A 79 -7.77 22.44 20.83
N ALA A 80 -7.96 22.53 19.52
CA ALA A 80 -6.93 22.97 18.60
C ALA A 80 -6.45 24.38 18.94
N SER A 81 -7.39 25.32 19.17
CA SER A 81 -7.06 26.69 19.58
C SER A 81 -6.24 26.76 20.88
N GLN A 82 -6.52 25.90 21.84
CA GLN A 82 -5.71 25.81 23.06
C GLN A 82 -4.33 25.20 22.78
N ASN A 83 -4.26 24.13 21.99
CA ASN A 83 -3.05 23.36 21.75
C ASN A 83 -2.03 24.12 20.88
N ILE A 84 -2.45 24.97 19.94
CA ILE A 84 -1.50 25.77 19.13
C ILE A 84 -0.67 26.74 19.98
N THR A 85 -1.13 27.09 21.19
CA THR A 85 -0.41 28.02 22.09
C THR A 85 0.82 27.43 22.76
N THR A 86 1.09 26.17 22.57
CA THR A 86 2.17 25.44 23.28
C THR A 86 2.95 24.56 22.32
N SER A 87 4.26 24.77 22.16
CA SER A 87 5.14 24.04 21.24
C SER A 87 5.14 22.51 21.44
N SER A 88 4.93 22.05 22.67
CA SER A 88 4.80 20.62 22.96
C SER A 88 3.46 20.02 22.54
N LYS A 89 2.41 20.82 22.43
CA LYS A 89 1.07 20.39 22.01
C LYS A 89 0.88 20.50 20.50
N ASN A 90 1.43 21.56 19.89
CA ASN A 90 1.43 21.67 18.43
C ASN A 90 2.55 20.84 17.78
N LEU A 91 3.34 20.11 18.56
CA LEU A 91 4.42 19.22 18.17
C LEU A 91 5.65 19.90 17.54
N SER A 92 5.73 21.24 17.40
CA SER A 92 6.89 21.93 16.84
C SER A 92 8.18 21.64 17.64
N ARG A 93 8.07 21.46 18.96
CA ARG A 93 9.18 21.06 19.84
C ARG A 93 9.76 19.68 19.48
N PHE A 94 8.99 18.81 18.87
CA PHE A 94 9.37 17.44 18.54
C PHE A 94 9.58 17.24 17.02
N SER A 95 9.69 18.33 16.27
CA SER A 95 9.81 18.29 14.81
C SER A 95 10.94 17.36 14.33
N ASP A 96 12.12 17.40 14.93
CA ASP A 96 13.26 16.55 14.57
C ASP A 96 12.92 15.06 14.69
N MET A 97 12.31 14.67 15.81
CA MET A 97 11.88 13.28 16.04
C MET A 97 10.80 12.85 15.01
N ILE A 98 9.89 13.76 14.64
CA ILE A 98 8.85 13.47 13.65
C ILE A 98 9.46 13.23 12.27
N TYR A 99 10.43 14.06 11.86
CA TYR A 99 11.16 13.87 10.61
C TYR A 99 11.90 12.53 10.57
N ASP A 100 12.55 12.15 11.68
CA ASP A 100 13.25 10.87 11.79
C ASP A 100 12.29 9.69 11.70
N VAL A 101 11.15 9.73 12.42
CA VAL A 101 10.12 8.67 12.39
C VAL A 101 9.48 8.55 11.01
N MET A 102 9.22 9.68 10.36
CA MET A 102 8.64 9.72 9.01
C MET A 102 9.66 9.40 7.91
N LYS A 103 10.95 9.23 8.27
CA LYS A 103 12.08 9.01 7.33
C LYS A 103 12.13 10.07 6.21
N VAL A 104 11.78 11.31 6.53
CA VAL A 104 11.79 12.44 5.60
C VAL A 104 13.07 13.25 5.81
N ALA A 105 13.80 13.48 4.71
CA ALA A 105 15.00 14.31 4.76
C ALA A 105 14.64 15.75 5.13
N LYS A 106 15.13 16.20 6.30
CA LYS A 106 14.89 17.54 6.80
C LYS A 106 15.68 18.56 5.99
N ARG A 107 15.00 19.47 5.30
CA ARG A 107 15.58 20.59 4.55
C ARG A 107 15.42 21.94 5.25
N GLN A 108 14.39 22.04 6.11
CA GLN A 108 14.10 23.25 6.89
C GLN A 108 14.43 23.03 8.36
N ASN A 109 15.06 24.02 8.98
CA ASN A 109 15.26 24.03 10.42
C ASN A 109 14.01 24.60 11.08
N ILE A 110 13.19 23.74 11.67
CA ILE A 110 11.98 24.15 12.37
C ILE A 110 12.36 24.49 13.82
N VAL A 111 12.29 25.77 14.16
CA VAL A 111 12.41 26.22 15.52
C VAL A 111 11.06 26.04 16.21
N GLU A 112 11.04 25.52 17.44
CA GLU A 112 9.81 25.43 18.22
C GLU A 112 9.11 26.79 18.33
N PHE A 113 7.79 26.79 18.18
CA PHE A 113 7.01 28.04 18.26
C PHE A 113 5.64 27.84 18.91
N ASN A 114 5.10 28.96 19.38
CA ASN A 114 3.73 29.03 19.87
C ASN A 114 2.93 29.98 18.99
N ALA A 115 1.66 29.68 18.79
CA ALA A 115 0.73 30.59 18.12
C ALA A 115 -0.24 31.23 19.13
N GLN A 116 -0.86 32.34 18.74
CA GLN A 116 -1.92 32.93 19.53
C GLN A 116 -3.21 32.12 19.35
N LYS A 117 -4.07 32.08 20.35
CA LYS A 117 -5.39 31.47 20.27
C LYS A 117 -6.19 31.98 19.07
N ALA A 118 -7.09 31.16 18.59
CA ALA A 118 -8.03 31.55 17.56
C ALA A 118 -8.95 32.69 18.05
N ASP A 119 -9.37 33.54 17.13
CA ASP A 119 -10.32 34.63 17.40
C ASP A 119 -11.75 34.09 17.53
N ILE A 120 -12.05 33.01 16.85
CA ILE A 120 -13.33 32.31 16.86
C ILE A 120 -13.09 30.86 17.20
N GLU A 121 -13.61 30.44 18.35
CA GLU A 121 -13.55 29.07 18.84
C GLU A 121 -14.93 28.40 18.76
N PHE A 122 -14.96 27.13 18.40
CA PHE A 122 -16.20 26.34 18.42
C PHE A 122 -15.98 24.97 19.09
N ASP A 123 -17.04 24.33 19.55
CA ASP A 123 -17.02 23.02 20.17
C ASP A 123 -17.34 21.91 19.16
N GLU A 124 -18.61 21.75 18.78
CA GLU A 124 -19.08 20.67 17.91
C GLU A 124 -19.16 21.09 16.45
N SER A 125 -19.68 22.28 16.18
CA SER A 125 -19.78 22.81 14.83
C SER A 125 -19.82 24.33 14.81
N TYR A 126 -19.50 24.89 13.64
CA TYR A 126 -19.59 26.33 13.38
C TYR A 126 -19.94 26.57 11.92
N GLU A 127 -20.88 27.49 11.66
CA GLU A 127 -21.24 27.91 10.33
C GLU A 127 -20.64 29.31 10.04
N LEU A 128 -19.88 29.41 8.98
CA LEU A 128 -19.34 30.67 8.46
C LEU A 128 -20.00 30.96 7.12
N LEU A 129 -20.77 32.03 7.06
CA LEU A 129 -21.22 32.58 5.78
C LEU A 129 -20.12 33.48 5.22
N TRP A 130 -19.56 33.08 4.06
CA TRP A 130 -18.55 33.84 3.35
C TRP A 130 -18.93 33.99 1.89
N GLN A 131 -19.04 35.23 1.46
CA GLN A 131 -19.68 35.53 0.18
C GLN A 131 -21.12 34.96 0.15
N ASP A 132 -21.46 34.16 -0.85
CA ASP A 132 -22.76 33.46 -0.95
C ASP A 132 -22.65 31.99 -0.59
N HIS A 133 -21.55 31.57 0.06
CA HIS A 133 -21.25 30.18 0.41
C HIS A 133 -21.25 29.98 1.92
N THR A 134 -21.80 28.86 2.36
CA THR A 134 -21.75 28.45 3.75
C THR A 134 -20.62 27.45 3.93
N LEU A 135 -19.63 27.78 4.77
CA LEU A 135 -18.62 26.84 5.25
C LEU A 135 -19.12 26.22 6.55
N LEU A 136 -19.34 24.93 6.54
CA LEU A 136 -19.70 24.17 7.75
C LEU A 136 -18.45 23.49 8.33
N LEU A 137 -18.02 23.96 9.48
CA LEU A 137 -16.95 23.38 10.27
C LEU A 137 -17.54 22.37 11.26
N THR A 138 -17.00 21.15 11.29
CA THR A 138 -17.51 20.07 12.17
C THR A 138 -16.36 19.42 12.90
N HIS A 139 -16.48 19.27 14.20
CA HIS A 139 -15.50 18.57 15.05
C HIS A 139 -15.42 17.09 14.66
N THR A 140 -14.23 16.62 14.32
CA THR A 140 -13.93 15.24 13.88
C THR A 140 -12.72 14.69 14.66
N PRO A 141 -12.88 14.41 15.98
CA PRO A 141 -11.78 13.98 16.83
C PRO A 141 -11.21 12.63 16.43
N GLY A 142 -9.94 12.40 16.73
CA GLY A 142 -9.26 11.13 16.47
C GLY A 142 -7.81 11.33 16.09
N HIS A 143 -7.51 11.95 14.95
CA HIS A 143 -6.13 12.31 14.64
C HIS A 143 -5.54 13.16 15.77
N THR A 144 -6.19 14.27 16.08
CA THR A 144 -6.02 14.98 17.34
C THR A 144 -7.36 15.15 18.03
N GLU A 145 -7.35 15.64 19.30
CA GLU A 145 -8.55 15.97 20.04
C GLU A 145 -9.28 17.18 19.44
N GLY A 146 -8.53 18.11 18.83
CA GLY A 146 -9.05 19.34 18.22
C GLY A 146 -9.32 19.24 16.73
N SER A 147 -9.21 18.07 16.11
CA SER A 147 -9.41 17.90 14.66
C SER A 147 -10.81 18.29 14.23
N CYS A 148 -10.90 18.98 13.09
CA CYS A 148 -12.18 19.33 12.46
C CYS A 148 -12.11 19.23 10.95
N CYS A 149 -13.27 19.12 10.30
CA CYS A 149 -13.43 19.18 8.86
C CYS A 149 -14.22 20.42 8.45
N ILE A 150 -13.93 20.93 7.26
CA ILE A 150 -14.61 22.10 6.67
C ILE A 150 -15.30 21.64 5.38
N ARG A 151 -16.62 21.76 5.31
CA ARG A 151 -17.37 21.51 4.07
C ARG A 151 -17.84 22.82 3.46
N VAL A 152 -17.60 22.98 2.18
CA VAL A 152 -18.18 24.05 1.35
C VAL A 152 -18.55 23.48 -0.01
N ASP A 153 -19.79 23.63 -0.40
CA ASP A 153 -20.37 23.09 -1.64
C ASP A 153 -20.05 21.57 -1.77
N ARG A 154 -19.26 21.18 -2.79
CA ARG A 154 -18.82 19.80 -3.03
C ARG A 154 -17.41 19.50 -2.49
N TRP A 155 -16.80 20.38 -1.75
CA TRP A 155 -15.46 20.24 -1.21
C TRP A 155 -15.51 19.93 0.29
N LEU A 156 -14.70 18.99 0.70
CA LEU A 156 -14.49 18.61 2.11
C LEU A 156 -13.00 18.68 2.43
N PHE A 157 -12.60 19.65 3.24
CA PHE A 157 -11.23 19.76 3.78
C PHE A 157 -11.20 19.07 5.12
N CYS A 158 -10.48 17.97 5.24
CA CYS A 158 -10.54 17.11 6.43
C CYS A 158 -9.24 17.08 7.24
N GLY A 159 -8.24 17.93 6.89
CA GLY A 159 -6.92 17.84 7.51
C GLY A 159 -6.42 16.40 7.49
N ASP A 160 -5.93 15.93 8.62
CA ASP A 160 -5.37 14.60 8.78
C ASP A 160 -6.38 13.56 9.31
N SER A 161 -7.68 13.92 9.33
CA SER A 161 -8.73 12.99 9.77
C SER A 161 -9.01 11.87 8.78
N LEU A 162 -8.74 12.06 7.48
CA LEU A 162 -8.98 11.07 6.44
C LEU A 162 -7.96 11.22 5.30
N PHE A 163 -7.37 10.11 4.85
CA PHE A 163 -6.45 10.05 3.71
C PHE A 163 -6.93 9.07 2.65
N GLU A 164 -6.60 9.32 1.39
CA GLU A 164 -6.95 8.44 0.27
C GLU A 164 -6.41 7.02 0.47
N ALA A 165 -5.10 6.90 0.65
CA ALA A 165 -4.38 5.63 0.56
C ALA A 165 -4.13 4.96 1.92
N THR A 166 -4.19 5.71 3.03
CA THR A 166 -3.79 5.22 4.35
C THR A 166 -4.88 5.45 5.40
N GLN A 167 -4.70 4.88 6.57
CA GLN A 167 -5.47 5.28 7.75
C GLN A 167 -4.82 6.49 8.40
N THR A 168 -5.63 7.28 9.10
CA THR A 168 -5.10 8.35 9.94
C THR A 168 -4.33 7.77 11.13
N SER A 169 -3.31 8.49 11.58
CA SER A 169 -2.66 8.24 12.87
C SER A 169 -3.50 8.82 14.01
N PHE A 170 -3.59 8.10 15.13
CA PHE A 170 -4.42 8.51 16.28
C PHE A 170 -3.52 9.11 17.37
N LEU A 171 -3.28 10.42 17.31
CA LEU A 171 -2.42 11.16 18.23
C LEU A 171 -3.19 11.92 19.32
N GLY A 172 -4.52 11.87 19.30
CA GLY A 172 -5.40 12.51 20.26
C GLY A 172 -5.50 11.83 21.65
N GLY A 173 -4.51 11.02 22.03
CA GLY A 173 -4.44 10.32 23.32
C GLY A 173 -5.02 8.89 23.30
N SER A 174 -5.10 8.25 24.46
CA SER A 174 -5.46 6.83 24.59
C SER A 174 -6.86 6.46 24.09
N LYS A 175 -7.76 7.42 23.95
CA LYS A 175 -9.14 7.23 23.44
C LYS A 175 -9.33 7.70 22.01
N ALA A 176 -8.26 8.16 21.34
CA ALA A 176 -8.33 8.78 20.03
C ALA A 176 -9.02 7.89 18.98
N LYS A 177 -8.62 6.63 18.90
CA LYS A 177 -9.22 5.68 17.96
C LYS A 177 -10.71 5.43 18.28
N ALA A 178 -11.07 5.25 19.54
CA ALA A 178 -12.46 5.04 19.92
C ALA A 178 -13.33 6.24 19.55
N ARG A 179 -12.88 7.45 19.84
CA ARG A 179 -13.60 8.69 19.45
C ARG A 179 -13.72 8.83 17.93
N TYR A 180 -12.68 8.48 17.19
CA TYR A 180 -12.76 8.46 15.72
C TYR A 180 -13.83 7.48 15.24
N ASP A 181 -13.83 6.26 15.77
CA ASP A 181 -14.79 5.21 15.37
C ASP A 181 -16.24 5.57 15.77
N GLU A 182 -16.43 6.26 16.90
CA GLU A 182 -17.76 6.62 17.43
C GLU A 182 -18.32 7.93 16.86
N ILE A 183 -17.46 8.89 16.50
CA ILE A 183 -17.88 10.25 16.10
C ILE A 183 -17.51 10.52 14.64
N SER A 184 -16.21 10.46 14.31
CA SER A 184 -15.70 10.95 13.03
C SER A 184 -16.04 10.03 11.87
N LEU A 185 -15.86 8.72 12.02
CA LEU A 185 -16.17 7.76 10.96
C LEU A 185 -17.69 7.71 10.62
N PRO A 186 -18.63 7.69 11.59
CA PRO A 186 -20.05 7.84 11.29
C PRO A 186 -20.40 9.17 10.61
N PHE A 187 -19.75 10.28 11.01
CA PHE A 187 -19.91 11.57 10.33
C PHE A 187 -19.51 11.46 8.84
N PHE A 188 -18.31 10.96 8.52
CA PHE A 188 -17.89 10.78 7.13
C PHE A 188 -18.85 9.89 6.34
N ARG A 189 -19.36 8.81 6.94
CA ARG A 189 -20.33 7.90 6.31
C ARG A 189 -21.70 8.51 6.07
N SER A 190 -22.04 9.58 6.78
CA SER A 190 -23.31 10.30 6.62
C SER A 190 -23.29 11.35 5.51
N LEU A 191 -22.09 11.67 5.01
CA LEU A 191 -21.91 12.69 3.96
C LEU A 191 -22.22 12.13 2.57
N ASP A 192 -22.43 13.04 1.63
CA ASP A 192 -22.57 12.69 0.21
C ASP A 192 -21.29 11.98 -0.28
N PRO A 193 -21.37 10.75 -0.79
CA PRO A 193 -20.20 10.00 -1.27
C PRO A 193 -19.49 10.66 -2.46
N ASP A 194 -20.15 11.56 -3.18
CA ASP A 194 -19.58 12.29 -4.32
C ASP A 194 -18.79 13.55 -3.91
N LEU A 195 -18.59 13.80 -2.61
CA LEU A 195 -17.75 14.90 -2.16
C LEU A 195 -16.29 14.71 -2.56
N HIS A 196 -15.67 15.79 -3.06
CA HIS A 196 -14.23 15.89 -3.24
C HIS A 196 -13.54 16.15 -1.90
N VAL A 197 -12.73 15.21 -1.44
CA VAL A 197 -11.99 15.31 -0.18
C VAL A 197 -10.59 15.85 -0.46
N TYR A 198 -10.22 16.85 0.32
CA TYR A 198 -8.93 17.53 0.33
C TYR A 198 -8.27 17.28 1.70
N ALA A 199 -7.35 16.34 1.75
CA ALA A 199 -6.65 15.94 2.97
C ALA A 199 -5.47 16.86 3.29
N GLY A 200 -4.99 16.86 4.54
CA GLY A 200 -3.82 17.62 4.94
C GLY A 200 -2.54 17.24 4.20
N HIS A 201 -2.43 15.98 3.78
CA HIS A 201 -1.31 15.48 2.98
C HIS A 201 -1.81 14.58 1.85
N GLY A 202 -1.00 14.45 0.79
CA GLY A 202 -1.29 13.56 -0.34
C GLY A 202 -2.20 14.16 -1.40
N GLU A 203 -2.89 13.31 -2.14
CA GLU A 203 -3.77 13.72 -3.23
C GLU A 203 -5.23 13.87 -2.74
N SER A 204 -6.03 14.63 -3.49
CA SER A 204 -7.49 14.70 -3.29
C SER A 204 -8.16 13.45 -3.85
N PHE A 205 -9.33 13.09 -3.32
CA PHE A 205 -10.06 11.87 -3.69
C PHE A 205 -11.57 12.05 -3.53
N ILE A 206 -12.34 11.08 -4.04
CA ILE A 206 -13.79 11.03 -3.83
C ILE A 206 -14.08 10.25 -2.53
N LEU A 207 -14.92 10.81 -1.68
CA LEU A 207 -15.22 10.24 -0.36
C LEU A 207 -15.74 8.80 -0.44
N GLY A 208 -16.63 8.52 -1.39
CA GLY A 208 -17.17 7.18 -1.63
C GLY A 208 -16.14 6.14 -2.03
N ASP A 209 -15.12 6.53 -2.81
CA ASP A 209 -14.05 5.62 -3.20
C ASP A 209 -13.23 5.18 -1.98
N LYS A 210 -13.02 6.06 -1.00
CA LYS A 210 -12.33 5.71 0.25
C LYS A 210 -13.19 4.86 1.17
N LEU A 211 -14.44 5.27 1.42
CA LEU A 211 -15.31 4.61 2.42
C LEU A 211 -15.82 3.25 1.96
N ASN A 212 -15.94 3.05 0.66
CA ASN A 212 -16.46 1.83 0.03
C ASN A 212 -15.39 1.09 -0.80
N ALA A 213 -14.10 1.29 -0.50
CA ALA A 213 -13.00 0.78 -1.32
C ALA A 213 -13.10 -0.73 -1.61
N VAL A 214 -13.45 -1.55 -0.61
CA VAL A 214 -13.62 -3.01 -0.79
C VAL A 214 -14.77 -3.33 -1.75
N GLN A 215 -15.93 -2.68 -1.57
CA GLN A 215 -17.09 -2.89 -2.44
C GLN A 215 -16.80 -2.45 -3.88
N ARG A 216 -16.16 -1.30 -4.06
CA ARG A 216 -15.72 -0.77 -5.35
C ARG A 216 -14.70 -1.69 -6.02
N ALA A 217 -13.73 -2.22 -5.27
CA ALA A 217 -12.76 -3.18 -5.78
C ALA A 217 -13.44 -4.47 -6.30
N ILE A 218 -14.47 -4.96 -5.59
CA ILE A 218 -15.28 -6.12 -6.02
C ILE A 218 -16.00 -5.81 -7.34
N GLU A 219 -16.57 -4.62 -7.50
CA GLU A 219 -17.23 -4.18 -8.73
C GLU A 219 -16.23 -4.09 -9.90
N ILE A 220 -15.06 -3.48 -9.67
CA ILE A 220 -13.98 -3.38 -10.67
C ILE A 220 -13.54 -4.78 -11.12
N PHE A 221 -13.32 -5.70 -10.17
CA PHE A 221 -12.94 -7.08 -10.51
C PHE A 221 -14.00 -7.80 -11.35
N LYS A 222 -15.29 -7.66 -11.00
CA LYS A 222 -16.42 -8.26 -11.76
C LYS A 222 -16.52 -7.71 -13.18
N ASN A 223 -16.22 -6.43 -13.37
CA ASN A 223 -16.27 -5.76 -14.68
C ASN A 223 -15.06 -6.10 -15.57
N ARG A 224 -14.14 -6.93 -15.09
CA ARG A 224 -12.94 -7.40 -15.80
C ARG A 224 -12.08 -6.24 -16.28
N PRO A 225 -11.18 -5.75 -15.44
CA PRO A 225 -10.25 -4.66 -15.77
C PRO A 225 -9.44 -5.02 -17.02
N LYS A 226 -9.08 -4.01 -17.80
CA LYS A 226 -8.37 -4.21 -19.06
C LYS A 226 -6.94 -4.73 -18.83
N PHE A 227 -6.32 -4.30 -17.73
CA PHE A 227 -4.97 -4.70 -17.33
C PHE A 227 -4.96 -5.10 -15.86
N THR A 228 -4.39 -6.26 -15.56
CA THR A 228 -4.22 -6.75 -14.20
C THR A 228 -3.03 -7.70 -14.13
N ASN A 229 -2.39 -7.78 -12.97
CA ASN A 229 -1.44 -8.84 -12.61
C ASN A 229 -2.01 -9.84 -11.60
N LEU A 230 -3.32 -9.77 -11.30
CA LEU A 230 -4.01 -10.68 -10.39
C LEU A 230 -4.95 -11.61 -11.18
N PHE A 231 -4.57 -12.88 -11.30
CA PHE A 231 -5.27 -13.91 -12.04
C PHE A 231 -5.85 -14.96 -11.09
N VAL A 232 -6.96 -14.64 -10.45
CA VAL A 232 -7.64 -15.51 -9.47
C VAL A 232 -9.13 -15.65 -9.81
N SER A 233 -9.78 -16.67 -9.25
CA SER A 233 -11.24 -16.79 -9.29
C SER A 233 -11.91 -15.69 -8.43
N PHE A 234 -13.22 -15.49 -8.66
CA PHE A 234 -13.96 -14.53 -7.85
C PHE A 234 -14.00 -14.91 -6.35
N ASP A 235 -14.10 -16.20 -6.05
CA ASP A 235 -14.10 -16.68 -4.65
C ASP A 235 -12.74 -16.47 -3.97
N GLU A 236 -11.64 -16.65 -4.69
CA GLU A 236 -10.29 -16.32 -4.21
C GLU A 236 -10.12 -14.82 -4.02
N PHE A 237 -10.59 -14.02 -4.99
CA PHE A 237 -10.55 -12.55 -4.87
C PHE A 237 -11.28 -12.06 -3.62
N ASN A 238 -12.47 -12.60 -3.32
CA ASN A 238 -13.23 -12.23 -2.12
C ASN A 238 -12.49 -12.55 -0.81
N LYS A 239 -11.65 -13.57 -0.79
CA LYS A 239 -10.79 -13.85 0.36
C LYS A 239 -9.66 -12.84 0.46
N ILE A 240 -8.96 -12.62 -0.64
CA ILE A 240 -7.82 -11.71 -0.76
C ILE A 240 -8.20 -10.29 -0.34
N ILE A 241 -9.32 -9.76 -0.83
CA ILE A 241 -9.70 -8.36 -0.65
C ILE A 241 -9.96 -8.00 0.82
N ASN A 242 -10.36 -8.96 1.65
CA ASN A 242 -10.59 -8.73 3.07
C ASN A 242 -9.29 -8.62 3.89
N GLU A 243 -8.18 -9.12 3.36
CA GLU A 243 -6.86 -9.08 4.00
C GLU A 243 -5.95 -8.01 3.39
N ALA A 244 -6.33 -7.48 2.21
CA ALA A 244 -5.55 -6.50 1.48
C ALA A 244 -5.72 -5.07 2.03
N GLN A 245 -4.66 -4.27 1.90
CA GLN A 245 -4.82 -2.82 1.87
C GLN A 245 -5.33 -2.45 0.47
N VAL A 246 -6.42 -1.71 0.41
CA VAL A 246 -7.14 -1.40 -0.83
C VAL A 246 -7.12 0.10 -1.09
N LEU A 247 -6.70 0.48 -2.29
CA LEU A 247 -6.85 1.82 -2.81
C LEU A 247 -7.70 1.74 -4.08
N VAL A 248 -8.79 2.50 -4.12
CA VAL A 248 -9.60 2.69 -5.33
C VAL A 248 -9.48 4.16 -5.75
N ARG A 249 -9.27 4.36 -7.04
CA ARG A 249 -9.21 5.69 -7.66
C ARG A 249 -9.91 5.60 -9.02
N ASP A 250 -11.03 6.28 -9.15
CA ASP A 250 -11.93 6.13 -10.32
C ASP A 250 -12.33 4.66 -10.53
N ASN A 251 -12.03 4.09 -11.70
CA ASN A 251 -12.26 2.67 -12.02
C ASN A 251 -10.99 1.81 -11.90
N ASN A 252 -10.02 2.25 -11.11
CA ASN A 252 -8.78 1.53 -10.90
C ASN A 252 -8.68 1.08 -9.44
N CYS A 253 -8.16 -0.14 -9.24
CA CYS A 253 -7.96 -0.71 -7.91
C CYS A 253 -6.52 -1.18 -7.74
N PHE A 254 -5.94 -0.88 -6.58
CA PHE A 254 -4.60 -1.25 -6.20
C PHE A 254 -4.66 -1.97 -4.86
N LEU A 255 -3.94 -3.08 -4.74
CA LEU A 255 -3.96 -3.94 -3.57
C LEU A 255 -2.55 -4.18 -3.07
N LEU A 256 -2.37 -4.15 -1.75
CA LEU A 256 -1.17 -4.62 -1.07
C LEU A 256 -1.55 -5.74 -0.11
N ILE A 257 -0.96 -6.91 -0.31
CA ILE A 257 -1.21 -8.09 0.51
C ILE A 257 0.06 -8.43 1.26
N LYS A 258 -0.04 -8.50 2.59
CA LYS A 258 1.10 -8.83 3.43
C LYS A 258 1.45 -10.32 3.33
N HIS A 259 2.72 -10.59 3.10
CA HIS A 259 3.35 -11.90 3.20
C HIS A 259 4.39 -11.91 4.32
N ASN A 260 5.06 -13.03 4.52
CA ASN A 260 6.10 -13.13 5.53
C ASN A 260 7.35 -12.35 5.07
N GLY A 261 7.53 -11.15 5.62
CA GLY A 261 8.68 -10.28 5.37
C GLY A 261 8.60 -9.39 4.11
N PHE A 262 7.47 -9.36 3.40
CA PHE A 262 7.26 -8.48 2.25
C PHE A 262 5.76 -8.27 1.96
N TYR A 263 5.44 -7.35 1.02
CA TYR A 263 4.10 -7.17 0.48
C TYR A 263 4.06 -7.51 -1.00
N LYS A 264 2.96 -8.12 -1.47
CA LYS A 264 2.65 -8.24 -2.90
C LYS A 264 1.76 -7.10 -3.35
N PHE A 265 2.15 -6.47 -4.47
CA PHE A 265 1.38 -5.41 -5.12
C PHE A 265 0.61 -5.96 -6.31
N TYR A 266 -0.71 -5.73 -6.29
CA TYR A 266 -1.58 -6.06 -7.40
C TYR A 266 -2.33 -4.83 -7.89
N TYR A 267 -2.65 -4.83 -9.18
CA TYR A 267 -3.41 -3.76 -9.81
C TYR A 267 -4.51 -4.33 -10.72
N LEU A 268 -5.62 -3.59 -10.81
CA LEU A 268 -6.74 -3.80 -11.71
C LEU A 268 -7.04 -2.43 -12.33
N VAL A 269 -6.62 -2.19 -13.56
CA VAL A 269 -6.66 -0.86 -14.17
C VAL A 269 -7.18 -0.87 -15.60
N ASP A 270 -7.82 0.23 -16.03
CA ASP A 270 -8.28 0.42 -17.40
C ASP A 270 -7.13 0.79 -18.35
N SER A 271 -6.06 1.38 -17.82
CA SER A 271 -4.85 1.75 -18.56
C SER A 271 -3.61 1.62 -17.67
N LEU A 272 -2.51 1.13 -18.23
CA LEU A 272 -1.21 1.10 -17.55
C LEU A 272 -0.69 2.51 -17.19
N ALA A 273 -1.13 3.56 -17.90
CA ALA A 273 -0.81 4.95 -17.56
C ALA A 273 -1.40 5.38 -16.19
N ASN A 274 -2.33 4.60 -15.62
CA ASN A 274 -2.89 4.82 -14.29
C ASN A 274 -2.00 4.27 -13.15
N LEU A 275 -0.92 3.53 -13.48
CA LEU A 275 0.14 3.12 -12.53
C LEU A 275 1.04 4.31 -12.23
N LYS A 276 0.52 5.31 -11.50
CA LYS A 276 1.23 6.54 -11.13
C LYS A 276 0.68 7.11 -9.83
N ASN A 277 1.46 7.98 -9.19
CA ASN A 277 1.06 8.70 -7.96
C ASN A 277 0.65 7.73 -6.81
N LEU A 278 1.35 6.60 -6.69
CA LEU A 278 1.10 5.59 -5.65
C LEU A 278 2.05 5.70 -4.45
N ASP A 279 2.91 6.72 -4.39
CA ASP A 279 3.91 6.88 -3.33
C ASP A 279 3.26 6.97 -1.94
N ALA A 280 2.11 7.63 -1.82
CA ALA A 280 1.36 7.70 -0.57
C ALA A 280 0.84 6.32 -0.13
N PHE A 281 0.46 5.46 -1.07
CA PHE A 281 -0.02 4.10 -0.81
C PHE A 281 1.11 3.18 -0.32
N PHE A 282 2.35 3.42 -0.76
CA PHE A 282 3.52 2.65 -0.37
C PHE A 282 4.25 3.22 0.86
N ARG A 283 4.02 4.49 1.23
CA ARG A 283 4.84 5.26 2.19
C ARG A 283 4.96 4.62 3.56
N LEU A 284 3.92 3.95 4.05
CA LEU A 284 3.90 3.34 5.39
C LEU A 284 4.35 1.88 5.40
N ILE A 285 4.78 1.36 4.26
CA ILE A 285 5.30 0.00 4.15
C ILE A 285 6.81 0.04 4.38
N ASN A 286 7.25 -0.63 5.43
CA ASN A 286 8.67 -0.74 5.81
C ASN A 286 9.30 -2.08 5.36
N GLU A 287 8.55 -2.93 4.68
CA GLU A 287 9.06 -4.16 4.10
C GLU A 287 9.14 -4.03 2.57
N PRO A 288 9.94 -4.85 1.89
CA PRO A 288 9.97 -4.88 0.42
C PRO A 288 8.57 -5.07 -0.18
N ILE A 289 8.31 -4.43 -1.31
CA ILE A 289 7.07 -4.63 -2.07
C ILE A 289 7.44 -5.31 -3.38
N VAL A 290 6.79 -6.42 -3.67
CA VAL A 290 7.01 -7.24 -4.87
C VAL A 290 5.81 -7.11 -5.80
N ALA A 291 6.07 -6.89 -7.09
CA ALA A 291 5.08 -6.96 -8.16
C ALA A 291 5.51 -8.00 -9.20
N GLU A 292 4.58 -8.84 -9.63
CA GLU A 292 4.80 -9.88 -10.63
C GLU A 292 3.99 -9.57 -11.88
N VAL A 293 4.56 -9.79 -13.05
CA VAL A 293 3.89 -9.62 -14.35
C VAL A 293 4.11 -10.86 -15.19
N ILE A 294 3.07 -11.67 -15.33
CA ILE A 294 3.12 -12.88 -16.15
C ILE A 294 2.72 -12.53 -17.58
N SER A 295 3.64 -12.73 -18.53
CA SER A 295 3.41 -12.37 -19.93
C SER A 295 4.17 -13.29 -20.90
N LYS A 296 3.64 -13.41 -22.14
CA LYS A 296 4.40 -13.93 -23.28
C LYS A 296 5.17 -12.84 -24.02
N ASP A 297 4.73 -11.61 -23.87
CA ASP A 297 5.43 -10.45 -24.42
C ASP A 297 6.60 -10.07 -23.51
N ILE A 298 7.61 -9.46 -24.10
CA ILE A 298 8.75 -8.93 -23.34
C ILE A 298 8.27 -7.72 -22.54
N ILE A 299 8.42 -7.79 -21.23
CA ILE A 299 8.15 -6.67 -20.33
C ILE A 299 9.44 -5.88 -20.17
N SER A 300 9.36 -4.57 -20.42
CA SER A 300 10.49 -3.65 -20.26
C SER A 300 10.87 -3.50 -18.80
N ASP A 301 12.17 -3.34 -18.53
CA ASP A 301 12.70 -3.02 -17.19
C ASP A 301 12.09 -1.74 -16.62
N ASP A 302 11.67 -0.81 -17.48
CA ASP A 302 11.01 0.45 -17.11
C ASP A 302 9.49 0.31 -16.84
N PHE A 303 8.91 -0.89 -16.87
CA PHE A 303 7.45 -1.11 -16.79
C PHE A 303 6.81 -0.44 -15.56
N PHE A 304 7.46 -0.53 -14.41
CA PHE A 304 7.00 0.07 -13.15
C PHE A 304 7.84 1.27 -12.69
N LYS A 305 8.65 1.86 -13.57
CA LYS A 305 9.51 3.01 -13.23
C LYS A 305 8.72 4.20 -12.67
N GLY A 306 7.51 4.45 -13.19
CA GLY A 306 6.64 5.55 -12.73
C GLY A 306 6.17 5.43 -11.28
N ILE A 307 6.34 4.26 -10.65
CA ILE A 307 6.01 3.98 -9.25
C ILE A 307 7.21 3.45 -8.46
N ASN A 308 8.44 3.63 -9.02
CA ASN A 308 9.72 3.34 -8.37
C ASN A 308 9.92 1.87 -7.99
N PHE A 309 9.50 0.92 -8.84
CA PHE A 309 9.93 -0.47 -8.77
C PHE A 309 11.09 -0.71 -9.73
N GLU A 310 12.00 -1.59 -9.33
CA GLU A 310 13.15 -2.01 -10.10
C GLU A 310 13.02 -3.47 -10.54
N PRO A 311 13.53 -3.86 -11.74
CA PRO A 311 13.59 -5.25 -12.15
C PRO A 311 14.39 -6.07 -11.13
N TYR A 312 13.91 -7.28 -10.82
CA TYR A 312 14.57 -8.14 -9.84
C TYR A 312 15.00 -9.48 -10.43
N LYS A 313 14.02 -10.27 -10.89
CA LYS A 313 14.26 -11.58 -11.51
C LYS A 313 13.29 -11.84 -12.66
N VAL A 314 13.66 -12.77 -13.52
CA VAL A 314 12.78 -13.29 -14.57
C VAL A 314 12.77 -14.80 -14.50
N TYR A 315 11.59 -15.37 -14.41
CA TYR A 315 11.37 -16.81 -14.49
C TYR A 315 10.75 -17.17 -15.83
N SER A 316 11.25 -18.22 -16.47
CA SER A 316 10.57 -18.84 -17.62
C SER A 316 9.74 -20.03 -17.16
N ARG A 317 8.52 -20.15 -17.72
CA ARG A 317 7.72 -21.35 -17.52
C ARG A 317 8.15 -22.44 -18.46
N TYR A 318 8.33 -23.64 -17.92
CA TYR A 318 8.66 -24.85 -18.65
C TYR A 318 7.52 -25.85 -18.52
N LYS A 319 7.28 -26.62 -19.59
CA LYS A 319 6.31 -27.71 -19.59
C LYS A 319 6.94 -29.03 -20.01
N CYS A 320 6.41 -30.12 -19.45
CA CYS A 320 6.77 -31.49 -19.83
C CYS A 320 5.49 -32.34 -19.96
N MET A 321 5.43 -33.16 -20.98
CA MET A 321 4.38 -34.19 -21.11
C MET A 321 4.78 -35.43 -20.31
N PRO A 322 3.81 -36.13 -19.68
CA PRO A 322 4.09 -37.34 -18.93
C PRO A 322 4.78 -38.39 -19.80
N LYS A 323 5.73 -39.10 -19.21
CA LYS A 323 6.39 -40.26 -19.80
C LYS A 323 5.81 -41.55 -19.19
N ASN A 324 6.25 -42.71 -19.67
CA ASN A 324 5.83 -44.00 -19.12
C ASN A 324 5.99 -44.02 -17.59
N LYS A 325 4.90 -44.41 -16.92
CA LYS A 325 4.88 -44.50 -15.44
C LYS A 325 5.87 -45.55 -14.97
N THR A 326 6.60 -45.21 -13.92
CA THR A 326 7.44 -46.10 -13.15
C THR A 326 7.13 -45.95 -11.67
N THR A 327 7.04 -47.05 -10.94
CA THR A 327 7.00 -47.04 -9.48
C THR A 327 8.35 -46.50 -8.98
N THR A 328 8.30 -45.59 -8.04
CA THR A 328 9.50 -45.05 -7.40
C THR A 328 9.42 -45.32 -5.90
N ASP A 329 10.49 -45.87 -5.31
CA ASP A 329 10.60 -46.09 -3.86
C ASP A 329 11.05 -44.79 -3.14
N ILE A 330 10.43 -43.65 -3.47
CA ILE A 330 10.74 -42.38 -2.82
C ILE A 330 9.71 -42.08 -1.74
N GLU A 331 10.23 -41.72 -0.57
CA GLU A 331 9.45 -41.44 0.61
C GLU A 331 8.68 -40.12 0.46
N THR A 332 7.44 -40.10 0.96
CA THR A 332 6.70 -38.86 1.16
C THR A 332 7.02 -38.26 2.53
N ALA A 333 7.08 -36.96 2.61
CA ALA A 333 7.27 -36.25 3.87
C ALA A 333 6.11 -36.50 4.85
N ASN A 334 6.42 -36.43 6.14
CA ASN A 334 5.45 -36.53 7.23
C ASN A 334 5.45 -35.27 8.10
N LEU A 335 4.49 -35.17 9.04
CA LEU A 335 4.30 -33.94 9.83
C LEU A 335 5.49 -33.55 10.72
N ASN A 336 6.38 -34.49 11.07
CA ASN A 336 7.58 -34.18 11.84
C ASN A 336 8.65 -33.50 10.98
N ASP A 337 8.49 -33.50 9.66
CA ASP A 337 9.46 -32.94 8.72
C ASP A 337 9.23 -31.43 8.46
N VAL A 338 8.12 -30.84 8.92
CA VAL A 338 7.73 -29.46 8.62
C VAL A 338 8.86 -28.46 8.88
N SER A 339 9.43 -28.51 10.10
CA SER A 339 10.49 -27.56 10.50
C SER A 339 11.77 -27.74 9.67
N GLU A 340 12.16 -29.01 9.37
CA GLU A 340 13.33 -29.27 8.57
C GLU A 340 13.15 -28.85 7.12
N ILE A 341 11.98 -29.11 6.52
CA ILE A 341 11.64 -28.67 5.16
C ILE A 341 11.68 -27.15 5.08
N LEU A 342 11.05 -26.43 6.01
CA LEU A 342 11.08 -24.97 6.02
C LEU A 342 12.50 -24.43 6.14
N SER A 343 13.33 -25.03 7.00
CA SER A 343 14.74 -24.64 7.12
C SER A 343 15.48 -24.79 5.79
N ILE A 344 15.29 -25.92 5.10
CA ILE A 344 15.91 -26.16 3.79
C ILE A 344 15.43 -25.14 2.76
N LEU A 345 14.11 -24.90 2.68
CA LEU A 345 13.57 -23.95 1.69
C LEU A 345 14.09 -22.55 1.91
N ASN A 346 14.11 -22.06 3.15
CA ASN A 346 14.64 -20.72 3.48
C ASN A 346 16.16 -20.58 3.26
N GLU A 347 16.91 -21.67 3.26
CA GLU A 347 18.35 -21.64 2.95
C GLU A 347 18.63 -21.55 1.45
N TYR A 348 17.78 -22.16 0.60
CA TYR A 348 18.09 -22.36 -0.81
C TYR A 348 17.28 -21.51 -1.77
N PHE A 349 16.18 -20.94 -1.30
CA PHE A 349 15.26 -20.15 -2.14
C PHE A 349 15.16 -18.71 -1.66
N ASP A 350 14.86 -17.84 -2.59
CA ASP A 350 14.66 -16.41 -2.33
C ASP A 350 13.22 -16.13 -1.87
N PRO A 351 13.02 -15.63 -0.65
CA PRO A 351 11.67 -15.40 -0.12
C PRO A 351 10.84 -14.40 -0.92
N LEU A 352 11.48 -13.48 -1.67
CA LEU A 352 10.78 -12.45 -2.43
C LEU A 352 10.26 -12.94 -3.79
N SER A 353 10.80 -14.05 -4.31
CA SER A 353 10.49 -14.49 -5.69
C SER A 353 10.14 -15.97 -5.84
N ASP A 354 10.60 -16.85 -4.94
CA ASP A 354 10.45 -18.30 -5.11
C ASP A 354 9.16 -18.88 -4.48
N HIS A 355 8.25 -18.04 -3.97
CA HIS A 355 6.98 -18.47 -3.37
C HIS A 355 7.14 -19.59 -2.35
N ILE A 356 8.04 -19.39 -1.37
CA ILE A 356 8.28 -20.36 -0.31
C ILE A 356 7.01 -20.56 0.51
N PRO A 357 6.48 -21.79 0.63
CA PRO A 357 5.30 -22.07 1.42
C PRO A 357 5.56 -21.85 2.91
N ASP A 358 4.56 -21.38 3.64
CA ASP A 358 4.60 -21.25 5.09
C ASP A 358 4.35 -22.57 5.81
N CYS A 359 4.35 -22.55 7.15
CA CYS A 359 4.15 -23.74 7.99
C CYS A 359 2.80 -24.44 7.73
N ASP A 360 1.73 -23.67 7.58
CA ASP A 360 0.38 -24.21 7.37
C ASP A 360 0.26 -24.79 5.95
N GLU A 361 0.84 -24.13 4.97
CA GLU A 361 0.86 -24.61 3.59
C GLU A 361 1.69 -25.90 3.46
N ILE A 362 2.88 -25.99 4.07
CA ILE A 362 3.68 -27.23 4.13
C ILE A 362 2.89 -28.35 4.79
N THR A 363 2.25 -28.07 5.92
CA THR A 363 1.42 -29.05 6.62
C THR A 363 0.30 -29.57 5.72
N ASN A 364 -0.35 -28.71 4.97
CA ASN A 364 -1.41 -29.08 4.03
C ASN A 364 -0.88 -29.88 2.83
N LEU A 365 0.29 -29.53 2.31
CA LEU A 365 0.95 -30.26 1.23
C LEU A 365 1.39 -31.67 1.67
N ILE A 366 1.87 -31.82 2.90
CA ILE A 366 2.19 -33.13 3.48
C ILE A 366 0.92 -33.99 3.59
N LYS A 367 -0.18 -33.46 4.11
CA LYS A 367 -1.47 -34.17 4.19
C LYS A 367 -1.97 -34.63 2.81
N LYS A 368 -1.68 -33.88 1.74
CA LYS A 368 -1.99 -34.21 0.35
C LYS A 368 -0.95 -35.14 -0.29
N GLN A 369 0.08 -35.56 0.43
CA GLN A 369 1.21 -36.35 -0.09
C GLN A 369 1.93 -35.67 -1.27
N SER A 370 2.02 -34.34 -1.25
CA SER A 370 2.56 -33.49 -2.33
C SER A 370 4.04 -33.12 -2.12
N ILE A 371 4.73 -33.78 -1.21
CA ILE A 371 6.15 -33.53 -0.92
C ILE A 371 6.89 -34.87 -0.91
N PHE A 372 7.85 -35.03 -1.84
CA PHE A 372 8.79 -36.13 -1.84
C PHE A 372 10.09 -35.76 -1.14
N VAL A 373 10.66 -36.69 -0.38
CA VAL A 373 11.95 -36.51 0.31
C VAL A 373 12.87 -37.70 0.03
N ILE A 374 14.17 -37.41 0.03
CA ILE A 374 15.22 -38.43 0.07
C ILE A 374 16.06 -38.15 1.29
N ARG A 375 16.25 -39.20 2.15
CA ARG A 375 17.05 -39.09 3.36
C ARG A 375 18.42 -39.69 3.19
N ARG A 376 19.38 -39.15 3.94
CA ARG A 376 20.71 -39.72 4.18
C ARG A 376 21.05 -39.52 5.65
N ASP A 377 21.52 -40.57 6.30
CA ASP A 377 21.91 -40.54 7.71
C ASP A 377 20.83 -39.96 8.65
N GLY A 378 19.54 -40.22 8.32
CA GLY A 378 18.38 -39.78 9.12
C GLY A 378 17.90 -38.35 8.84
N ILE A 379 18.62 -37.55 8.04
CA ILE A 379 18.23 -36.18 7.69
C ILE A 379 17.71 -36.10 6.25
N ILE A 380 16.91 -35.08 5.96
CA ILE A 380 16.42 -34.82 4.61
C ILE A 380 17.58 -34.25 3.74
N ALA A 381 18.06 -35.07 2.83
CA ALA A 381 19.11 -34.70 1.87
C ALA A 381 18.59 -33.91 0.67
N GLY A 382 17.33 -34.13 0.30
CA GLY A 382 16.66 -33.37 -0.77
C GLY A 382 15.15 -33.47 -0.66
N VAL A 383 14.48 -32.41 -1.16
CA VAL A 383 13.04 -32.25 -1.13
C VAL A 383 12.51 -31.81 -2.50
N ALA A 384 11.35 -32.36 -2.88
CA ALA A 384 10.60 -31.93 -4.08
C ALA A 384 9.15 -31.67 -3.71
N ILE A 385 8.67 -30.47 -4.00
CA ILE A 385 7.30 -30.02 -3.72
C ILE A 385 6.54 -29.86 -5.03
N TYR A 386 5.34 -30.41 -5.09
CA TYR A 386 4.45 -30.28 -6.23
C TYR A 386 3.01 -30.06 -5.79
N GLU A 387 2.20 -29.51 -6.69
CA GLU A 387 0.78 -29.28 -6.48
C GLU A 387 -0.01 -29.85 -7.65
N LEU A 388 -1.09 -30.57 -7.32
CA LEU A 388 -2.00 -31.13 -8.31
C LEU A 388 -3.26 -30.29 -8.41
N LYS A 389 -3.59 -29.83 -9.62
CA LYS A 389 -4.89 -29.22 -9.95
C LYS A 389 -5.52 -30.04 -11.08
N GLN A 390 -6.47 -30.90 -10.76
CA GLN A 390 -7.06 -31.86 -11.72
C GLN A 390 -5.97 -32.76 -12.33
N LYS A 391 -5.77 -32.67 -13.65
CA LYS A 391 -4.77 -33.42 -14.41
C LYS A 391 -3.50 -32.62 -14.73
N ILE A 392 -3.28 -31.53 -14.02
CA ILE A 392 -2.09 -30.67 -14.14
C ILE A 392 -1.26 -30.76 -12.87
N CYS A 393 0.04 -30.99 -13.05
CA CYS A 393 1.01 -30.92 -11.96
C CYS A 393 1.85 -29.64 -12.08
N TYR A 394 1.85 -28.84 -11.04
CA TYR A 394 2.79 -27.74 -10.87
C TYR A 394 3.96 -28.23 -10.00
N PHE A 395 5.11 -28.44 -10.61
CA PHE A 395 6.35 -28.80 -9.90
C PHE A 395 6.96 -27.51 -9.36
N ARG A 396 6.76 -27.25 -8.08
CA ARG A 396 7.00 -25.94 -7.47
C ARG A 396 8.48 -25.76 -7.10
N LEU A 397 9.00 -26.60 -6.23
CA LEU A 397 10.33 -26.44 -5.65
C LEU A 397 11.06 -27.80 -5.63
N ASN A 398 12.34 -27.79 -6.00
CA ASN A 398 13.20 -28.96 -5.92
C ASN A 398 14.60 -28.53 -5.49
N CYS A 399 15.03 -28.96 -4.32
CA CYS A 399 16.39 -28.67 -3.86
C CYS A 399 17.06 -29.85 -3.19
N VAL A 400 18.39 -29.79 -3.12
CA VAL A 400 19.26 -30.79 -2.48
C VAL A 400 20.27 -30.01 -1.65
N ARG A 401 20.44 -30.42 -0.40
CA ARG A 401 21.45 -29.83 0.47
C ARG A 401 22.85 -29.92 -0.15
N LYS A 402 23.69 -28.91 0.07
CA LYS A 402 25.01 -28.73 -0.58
C LYS A 402 25.90 -29.97 -0.42
N GLU A 403 25.91 -30.55 0.77
CA GLU A 403 26.70 -31.74 1.12
C GLU A 403 26.29 -33.01 0.35
N PHE A 404 25.06 -33.04 -0.21
CA PHE A 404 24.52 -34.21 -0.94
C PHE A 404 24.35 -33.97 -2.43
N GLN A 405 24.78 -32.84 -2.98
CA GLN A 405 24.50 -32.44 -4.37
C GLN A 405 25.10 -33.37 -5.45
N ASN A 406 26.15 -34.12 -5.13
CA ASN A 406 26.83 -35.01 -6.08
C ASN A 406 26.20 -36.43 -6.17
N GLY A 407 25.09 -36.68 -5.45
CA GLY A 407 24.48 -38.02 -5.33
C GLY A 407 23.30 -38.32 -6.23
N PHE A 408 23.09 -37.57 -7.33
CA PHE A 408 21.90 -37.68 -8.21
C PHE A 408 20.56 -37.55 -7.48
N ILE A 409 20.51 -36.99 -6.26
CA ILE A 409 19.31 -36.89 -5.45
C ILE A 409 18.26 -36.00 -6.16
N GLY A 410 18.65 -34.82 -6.63
CA GLY A 410 17.74 -33.93 -7.39
C GLY A 410 17.17 -34.60 -8.63
N TYR A 411 18.01 -35.38 -9.36
CA TYR A 411 17.53 -36.13 -10.53
C TYR A 411 16.49 -37.19 -10.14
N LYS A 412 16.73 -37.94 -9.07
CA LYS A 412 15.78 -38.97 -8.56
C LYS A 412 14.45 -38.36 -8.11
N LEU A 413 14.49 -37.20 -7.41
CA LEU A 413 13.30 -36.49 -6.99
C LEU A 413 12.45 -36.03 -8.19
N GLY A 414 13.07 -35.45 -9.21
CA GLY A 414 12.36 -35.06 -10.44
C GLY A 414 11.78 -36.23 -11.22
N ILE A 415 12.51 -37.37 -11.29
CA ILE A 415 11.96 -38.63 -11.86
C ILE A 415 10.75 -39.10 -11.05
N ALA A 416 10.80 -39.02 -9.72
CA ALA A 416 9.66 -39.39 -8.89
C ALA A 416 8.43 -38.53 -9.22
N VAL A 417 8.57 -37.22 -9.28
CA VAL A 417 7.46 -36.33 -9.64
C VAL A 417 6.96 -36.62 -11.05
N THR A 418 7.84 -36.65 -12.05
CA THR A 418 7.46 -36.71 -13.47
C THR A 418 6.98 -38.07 -13.95
N ARG A 419 7.22 -39.15 -13.20
CA ARG A 419 6.87 -40.53 -13.62
C ARG A 419 5.92 -41.28 -12.69
N SER A 420 5.66 -40.80 -11.46
CA SER A 420 4.71 -41.46 -10.54
C SER A 420 3.30 -40.92 -10.63
N LEU A 421 3.13 -39.68 -11.08
CA LEU A 421 1.84 -38.99 -11.07
C LEU A 421 1.02 -39.23 -12.34
N ASP A 422 -0.31 -39.32 -12.17
CA ASP A 422 -1.28 -39.48 -13.24
C ASP A 422 -1.83 -38.12 -13.67
N VAL A 423 -1.09 -37.46 -14.55
CA VAL A 423 -1.40 -36.11 -15.05
C VAL A 423 -1.20 -36.02 -16.56
N ASP A 424 -1.81 -35.00 -17.16
CA ASP A 424 -1.69 -34.76 -18.60
C ASP A 424 -0.49 -33.86 -18.93
N VAL A 425 -0.08 -33.00 -17.97
CA VAL A 425 1.03 -32.07 -18.18
C VAL A 425 1.66 -31.66 -16.85
N PHE A 426 2.97 -31.41 -16.88
CA PHE A 426 3.75 -30.81 -15.81
C PHE A 426 4.15 -29.40 -16.20
N TYR A 427 4.06 -28.45 -15.27
CA TYR A 427 4.63 -27.12 -15.37
C TYR A 427 5.61 -26.85 -14.23
N THR A 428 6.65 -26.10 -14.52
CA THR A 428 7.59 -25.53 -13.51
C THR A 428 8.02 -24.15 -13.94
N TRP A 429 8.41 -23.34 -12.98
CA TRP A 429 9.02 -22.03 -13.19
C TRP A 429 10.50 -22.12 -12.83
N ILE A 430 11.38 -21.59 -13.66
CA ILE A 430 12.83 -21.63 -13.45
C ILE A 430 13.37 -20.23 -13.67
N ASP A 431 14.15 -19.71 -12.72
CA ASP A 431 14.91 -18.48 -12.83
C ASP A 431 15.83 -18.57 -14.07
N ASP A 432 15.70 -17.60 -14.99
CA ASP A 432 16.47 -17.56 -16.26
C ASP A 432 17.98 -17.53 -16.01
N SER A 433 18.43 -17.08 -14.84
CA SER A 433 19.84 -17.11 -14.44
C SER A 433 20.33 -18.48 -13.92
N ASN A 434 19.40 -19.39 -13.57
CA ASN A 434 19.74 -20.69 -13.00
C ASN A 434 20.02 -21.77 -14.07
N ALA A 435 21.15 -21.63 -14.73
CA ALA A 435 21.58 -22.58 -15.78
C ALA A 435 21.65 -24.04 -15.31
N ARG A 436 21.86 -24.30 -13.99
CA ARG A 436 21.91 -25.65 -13.44
C ARG A 436 20.51 -26.28 -13.40
N ALA A 437 19.51 -25.56 -12.88
CA ALA A 437 18.14 -26.01 -12.87
C ALA A 437 17.61 -26.23 -14.28
N ILE A 438 17.87 -25.29 -15.21
CA ILE A 438 17.47 -25.41 -16.62
C ILE A 438 17.99 -26.71 -17.24
N ARG A 439 19.28 -27.06 -17.05
CA ARG A 439 19.84 -28.31 -17.57
C ARG A 439 19.25 -29.53 -16.91
N LEU A 440 18.99 -29.49 -15.60
CA LEU A 440 18.41 -30.59 -14.87
C LEU A 440 16.99 -30.88 -15.38
N ASP A 441 16.13 -29.86 -15.47
CA ASP A 441 14.75 -29.99 -15.91
C ASP A 441 14.65 -30.40 -17.38
N ALA A 442 15.55 -29.89 -18.23
CA ALA A 442 15.66 -30.37 -19.61
C ALA A 442 15.94 -31.88 -19.72
N SER A 443 16.71 -32.47 -18.76
CA SER A 443 16.97 -33.92 -18.72
C SER A 443 15.71 -34.74 -18.43
N TRP A 444 14.71 -34.17 -17.77
CA TRP A 444 13.37 -34.79 -17.57
C TRP A 444 12.43 -34.57 -18.75
N GLY A 445 12.78 -33.67 -19.67
CA GLY A 445 12.01 -33.36 -20.88
C GLY A 445 11.23 -32.06 -20.81
N PHE A 446 11.47 -31.22 -19.82
CA PHE A 446 10.88 -29.90 -19.77
C PHE A 446 11.42 -28.99 -20.88
N LYS A 447 10.54 -28.21 -21.46
CA LYS A 447 10.85 -27.21 -22.52
C LYS A 447 10.11 -25.92 -22.20
N PRO A 448 10.72 -24.75 -22.49
CA PRO A 448 10.03 -23.47 -22.29
C PRO A 448 8.79 -23.40 -23.18
N ASP A 449 7.72 -22.79 -22.68
CA ASP A 449 6.47 -22.61 -23.42
C ASP A 449 6.18 -21.16 -23.80
N GLY A 450 7.15 -20.29 -23.57
CA GLY A 450 7.14 -18.88 -23.93
C GLY A 450 6.49 -17.95 -22.89
N LEU A 451 5.93 -18.50 -21.79
CA LEU A 451 5.40 -17.66 -20.72
C LEU A 451 6.53 -17.32 -19.75
N LYS A 452 6.59 -16.05 -19.35
CA LYS A 452 7.57 -15.53 -18.39
C LYS A 452 6.86 -14.83 -17.23
N ASP A 453 7.50 -14.85 -16.09
CA ASP A 453 7.13 -14.09 -14.90
C ASP A 453 8.25 -13.09 -14.59
N TYR A 454 7.93 -11.82 -14.70
CA TYR A 454 8.82 -10.71 -14.46
C TYR A 454 8.58 -10.20 -13.04
N ILE A 455 9.57 -10.33 -12.18
CA ILE A 455 9.53 -9.90 -10.80
C ILE A 455 10.16 -8.51 -10.69
N PHE A 456 9.43 -7.59 -10.10
CA PHE A 456 9.89 -6.25 -9.78
C PHE A 456 9.82 -6.03 -8.28
N ILE A 457 10.76 -5.28 -7.73
CA ILE A 457 10.76 -4.94 -6.31
C ILE A 457 10.86 -3.44 -6.10
N LYS A 458 10.22 -3.00 -5.03
CA LYS A 458 10.40 -1.68 -4.44
C LYS A 458 10.97 -1.91 -3.05
N ASN A 459 12.25 -1.58 -2.87
CA ASN A 459 12.92 -1.64 -1.58
C ASN A 459 12.53 -0.43 -0.71
N GLU A 460 12.75 -0.53 0.58
CA GLU A 460 12.71 0.61 1.49
C GLU A 460 13.64 1.73 1.00
N LYS A 461 13.19 2.99 1.12
CA LYS A 461 14.05 4.16 0.95
C LYS A 461 14.80 4.48 2.23
#